data_54ead020bd214ff0fa300a36ed4726a8
#
_entry.id   54ead020bd214ff0fa300a36ed4726a8
#
_cell.length_a   1.000
_cell.length_b   1.000
_cell.length_c   1.000
_cell.angle_alpha   90.00
_cell.angle_beta   90.00
_cell.angle_gamma   90.00
#
_symmetry.space_group_name_H-M   'P 1'
#
loop_
_entity.id
_entity.type
_entity.pdbx_description
1 polymer ?
#
loop_
_entity_poly.entity_id
_entity_poly.type
_entity_poly.pdbx_seq_one_letter_code
_entity_poly.pdbx_strand_id
1 'polypeptide(L)' 'MDVKRYYKIYTDVWKFFRKYAEQLPLSDSQWNEACREMIDICEQYKGDMAKFVSGIMYQTMMELERCDKAAKIAKM' A
#
# COMPACT_ATOMS: atom_id res chain seq x y z
N MET A 1 3.64 -25.01 1.94
CA MET A 1 3.35 -23.57 1.80
C MET A 1 2.29 -23.17 2.81
N ASP A 2 2.54 -22.09 3.52
CA ASP A 2 1.60 -21.58 4.52
C ASP A 2 0.62 -20.59 3.87
N VAL A 3 -0.52 -21.10 3.44
CA VAL A 3 -1.56 -20.31 2.76
C VAL A 3 -2.10 -19.19 3.65
N LYS A 4 -2.16 -19.43 4.97
CA LYS A 4 -2.69 -18.43 5.91
C LYS A 4 -1.80 -17.19 5.99
N ARG A 5 -0.48 -17.37 5.90
CA ARG A 5 0.45 -16.24 5.89
C ARG A 5 0.22 -15.37 4.66
N TYR A 6 0.06 -15.98 3.50
CA TYR A 6 -0.21 -15.24 2.26
C TYR A 6 -1.56 -14.54 2.33
N TYR A 7 -2.57 -15.22 2.85
CA TYR A 7 -3.89 -14.60 3.02
C TYR A 7 -3.80 -13.34 3.88
N LYS A 8 -3.06 -13.41 5.00
CA LYS A 8 -2.89 -12.27 5.88
C LYS A 8 -2.18 -11.13 5.17
N ILE A 9 -1.13 -11.43 4.40
CA ILE A 9 -0.38 -10.44 3.66
C ILE A 9 -1.29 -9.72 2.64
N TYR A 10 -2.01 -10.47 1.83
CA TYR A 10 -2.91 -9.87 0.84
C TYR A 10 -4.04 -9.08 1.49
N THR A 11 -4.52 -9.55 2.64
CA THR A 11 -5.55 -8.82 3.38
C THR A 11 -5.02 -7.48 3.89
N ASP A 12 -3.81 -7.47 4.46
CA ASP A 12 -3.19 -6.24 4.96
C ASP A 12 -2.94 -5.26 3.82
N VAL A 13 -2.45 -5.76 2.69
CA VAL A 13 -2.21 -4.92 1.50
C VAL A 13 -3.53 -4.35 0.97
N TRP A 14 -4.58 -5.16 0.90
CA TRP A 14 -5.89 -4.73 0.43
C TRP A 14 -6.47 -3.63 1.33
N LYS A 15 -6.39 -3.81 2.64
CA LYS A 15 -6.90 -2.81 3.58
C LYS A 15 -6.14 -1.49 3.45
N PHE A 16 -4.83 -1.57 3.29
CA PHE A 16 -3.99 -0.40 3.07
C PHE A 16 -4.39 0.32 1.78
N PHE A 17 -4.47 -0.41 0.70
CA PHE A 17 -4.83 0.15 -0.61
C PHE A 17 -6.19 0.82 -0.56
N ARG A 18 -7.19 0.11 -0.04
CA ARG A 18 -8.56 0.61 0.05
C ARG A 18 -8.64 1.90 0.84
N LYS A 19 -7.96 1.95 1.98
CA LYS A 19 -7.97 3.12 2.86
C LYS A 19 -7.56 4.39 2.11
N TYR A 20 -6.48 4.32 1.35
CA TYR A 20 -5.98 5.49 0.65
C TYR A 20 -6.66 5.71 -0.70
N ALA A 21 -7.07 4.64 -1.37
CA ALA A 21 -7.80 4.76 -2.62
C ALA A 21 -9.12 5.50 -2.44
N GLU A 22 -9.78 5.31 -1.31
CA GLU A 22 -11.04 5.99 -1.01
C GLU A 22 -10.86 7.48 -0.69
N GLN A 23 -9.62 7.91 -0.41
CA GLN A 23 -9.31 9.30 -0.07
C GLN A 23 -8.70 10.10 -1.21
N LEU A 24 -8.54 9.49 -2.38
CA LEU A 24 -7.90 10.15 -3.52
C LEU A 24 -8.67 11.40 -3.96
N PRO A 25 -8.00 12.48 -4.39
CA PRO A 25 -6.54 12.65 -4.41
C PRO A 25 -5.98 12.92 -3.03
N LEU A 26 -4.75 12.47 -2.79
CA LEU A 26 -4.12 12.58 -1.49
C LEU A 26 -3.32 13.88 -1.35
N SER A 27 -3.39 14.48 -0.15
CA SER A 27 -2.52 15.59 0.22
C SER A 27 -1.13 15.07 0.58
N ASP A 28 -0.16 15.99 0.68
CA ASP A 28 1.20 15.62 1.10
C ASP A 28 1.21 14.93 2.46
N SER A 29 0.38 15.41 3.38
CA SER A 29 0.22 14.82 4.72
C SER A 29 -0.27 13.38 4.62
N GLN A 30 -1.25 13.12 3.76
CA GLN A 30 -1.79 11.78 3.56
C GLN A 30 -0.76 10.85 2.89
N TRP A 31 0.05 11.38 1.97
CA TRP A 31 1.14 10.60 1.38
C TRP A 31 2.18 10.21 2.41
N ASN A 32 2.54 11.15 3.31
CA ASN A 32 3.48 10.84 4.38
C ASN A 32 2.94 9.77 5.31
N GLU A 33 1.65 9.83 5.62
CA GLU A 33 1.00 8.82 6.44
C GLU A 33 1.00 7.45 5.75
N ALA A 34 0.71 7.42 4.45
CA ALA A 34 0.73 6.19 3.67
C ALA A 34 2.12 5.56 3.67
N CYS A 35 3.17 6.37 3.51
CA CYS A 35 4.54 5.87 3.54
C CYS A 35 4.88 5.26 4.90
N ARG A 36 4.45 5.87 5.98
CA ARG A 36 4.67 5.33 7.33
C ARG A 36 3.96 4.01 7.53
N GLU A 37 2.71 3.91 7.09
CA GLU A 37 1.96 2.66 7.20
C GLU A 37 2.60 1.56 6.36
N MET A 38 3.10 1.90 5.17
CA MET A 38 3.80 0.94 4.33
C MET A 38 5.02 0.37 5.06
N ILE A 39 5.81 1.25 5.68
CA ILE A 39 6.99 0.82 6.43
C ILE A 39 6.58 -0.07 7.59
N ASP A 40 5.53 0.30 8.32
CA ASP A 40 5.03 -0.49 9.45
C ASP A 40 4.59 -1.89 9.01
N ILE A 41 3.88 -1.98 7.89
CA ILE A 41 3.44 -3.27 7.35
C ILE A 41 4.66 -4.12 6.97
N CYS A 42 5.64 -3.51 6.29
CA CYS A 42 6.85 -4.23 5.89
C CYS A 42 7.63 -4.73 7.11
N GLU A 43 7.67 -3.96 8.18
CA GLU A 43 8.38 -4.34 9.40
C GLU A 43 7.71 -5.48 10.16
N GLN A 44 6.42 -5.72 9.94
CA GLN A 44 5.72 -6.85 10.55
C GLN A 44 6.14 -8.18 9.95
N TYR A 45 6.72 -8.17 8.75
CA TYR A 45 7.08 -9.37 8.03
C TYR A 45 8.60 -9.41 7.85
N LYS A 46 9.25 -10.27 8.65
CA LYS A 46 10.71 -10.41 8.62
C LYS A 46 11.08 -11.79 8.09
N GLY A 47 12.35 -11.97 7.78
CA GLY A 47 12.87 -13.23 7.30
C GLY A 47 12.54 -13.46 5.83
N ASP A 48 12.09 -14.66 5.52
CA ASP A 48 11.84 -15.09 4.14
C ASP A 48 10.70 -14.35 3.45
N MET A 49 9.77 -13.76 4.20
CA MET A 49 8.64 -13.04 3.64
C MET A 49 8.90 -11.56 3.41
N ALA A 50 9.99 -11.02 3.97
CA ALA A 50 10.27 -9.59 3.91
C ALA A 50 10.36 -9.06 2.46
N LYS A 51 11.06 -9.78 1.61
CA LYS A 51 11.26 -9.37 0.22
C LYS A 51 9.95 -9.38 -0.56
N PHE A 52 9.14 -10.41 -0.35
CA PHE A 52 7.84 -10.54 -1.00
C PHE A 52 6.92 -9.39 -0.60
N VAL A 53 6.83 -9.09 0.71
CA VAL A 53 5.96 -8.04 1.21
C VAL A 53 6.42 -6.67 0.72
N SER A 54 7.73 -6.40 0.76
CA SER A 54 8.27 -5.13 0.27
C SER A 54 7.95 -4.93 -1.20
N GLY A 55 8.06 -6.00 -2.02
CA GLY A 55 7.73 -5.93 -3.44
C GLY A 55 6.26 -5.59 -3.68
N ILE A 56 5.36 -6.28 -2.98
CA ILE A 56 3.93 -6.02 -3.11
C ILE A 56 3.58 -4.60 -2.65
N MET A 57 4.13 -4.16 -1.53
CA MET A 57 3.83 -2.82 -1.02
C MET A 57 4.36 -1.74 -1.95
N TYR A 58 5.54 -1.95 -2.53
CA TYR A 58 6.09 -1.01 -3.50
C TYR A 58 5.17 -0.90 -4.73
N GLN A 59 4.73 -2.03 -5.29
CA GLN A 59 3.82 -2.03 -6.42
C GLN A 59 2.49 -1.37 -6.07
N THR A 60 1.99 -1.61 -4.86
CA THR A 60 0.76 -1.00 -4.38
C THR A 60 0.88 0.52 -4.30
N MET A 61 2.02 1.01 -3.80
CA MET A 61 2.27 2.46 -3.74
C MET A 61 2.33 3.08 -5.13
N MET A 62 2.95 2.39 -6.07
CA MET A 62 3.00 2.86 -7.47
C MET A 62 1.61 2.95 -8.07
N GLU A 63 0.75 1.96 -7.79
CA GLU A 63 -0.62 1.98 -8.28
C GLU A 63 -1.43 3.11 -7.66
N LEU A 64 -1.27 3.34 -6.35
CA LEU A 64 -1.91 4.48 -5.69
C LEU A 64 -1.47 5.80 -6.33
N GLU A 65 -0.18 5.94 -6.63
CA GLU A 65 0.34 7.15 -7.28
C GLU A 65 -0.29 7.34 -8.66
N ARG A 66 -0.42 6.27 -9.44
CA ARG A 66 -1.06 6.32 -10.74
C ARG A 66 -2.52 6.77 -10.61
N CYS A 67 -3.25 6.19 -9.67
CA CYS A 67 -4.64 6.54 -9.41
C CYS A 67 -4.79 7.98 -8.93
N ASP A 68 -3.84 8.44 -8.10
CA ASP A 68 -3.83 9.79 -7.57
C ASP A 68 -3.66 10.82 -8.68
N LYS A 69 -2.74 10.57 -9.61
CA LYS A 69 -2.53 11.44 -10.77
C LYS A 69 -3.79 11.52 -11.62
N ALA A 70 -4.44 10.38 -11.86
CA ALA A 70 -5.68 10.34 -12.63
C ALA A 70 -6.80 11.12 -11.93
N ALA A 71 -6.90 11.01 -10.60
CA ALA A 71 -7.89 11.74 -9.83
C ALA A 71 -7.65 13.24 -9.87
N LYS A 72 -6.40 13.67 -9.82
CA LYS A 72 -6.03 15.09 -9.90
C LYS A 72 -6.38 15.67 -11.27
N ILE A 73 -6.11 14.93 -12.33
CA ILE A 73 -6.46 15.36 -13.69
C ILE A 73 -7.98 15.49 -13.85
N ALA A 74 -8.73 14.53 -13.30
CA ALA A 74 -10.18 14.53 -13.39
C ALA A 74 -10.81 15.74 -12.69
N LYS A 75 -10.13 16.33 -11.70
CA LYS A 75 -10.63 17.49 -10.97
C LYS A 75 -10.24 18.82 -11.60
N MET A 76 -9.36 18.79 -12.57
CA MET A 76 -9.00 19.98 -13.33
C MET A 76 -10.05 20.25 -14.40
#